data_0e24f4151746db6d0615b553e8173993
#
_entry.id   0e24f4151746db6d0615b553e8173993
#
_cell.length_a   1.000
_cell.length_b   1.000
_cell.length_c   1.000
_cell.angle_alpha   90.00
_cell.angle_beta   90.00
_cell.angle_gamma   90.00
#
_symmetry.space_group_name_H-M   'P 1'
#
loop_
_entity.id
_entity.type
_entity.pdbx_description
1 polymer ?
#
loop_
_entity_poly.entity_id
_entity_poly.type
_entity_poly.pdbx_seq_one_letter_code
_entity_poly.pdbx_strand_id
1 'polypeptide(L)'
;MNRKIGFIGCGNMGKAMLGALVKADNISNDNIIVSTKSKASAEKINDEYGVKSTTVNSEVAKEADVLFLAVKPYFFKEVIEEIKDLVKDEAIIISIAAGVTVNQIEEWFGKEIKLVRTMPNTPASVGEGMSAICPNGNITENELNYVGSLYNLFGKYEVLEEKDFHAFIALCGSSPAYVFMFIEAMADAGVKLGLPIAKAYKLAEQAILGSAKLALETGKHPGVLKDEVCSPGGTTIEAVIDLEKNGFRNTVISAVEKCADKSKNM
;
A
#
# COMPACT_ATOMS: atom_id res chain seq x y z
N MET A 1 -22.44 0.15 -10.61
CA MET A 1 -21.88 -0.11 -11.96
C MET A 1 -21.09 -1.41 -11.88
N ASN A 2 -21.46 -2.39 -12.70
CA ASN A 2 -20.80 -3.72 -12.71
C ASN A 2 -19.52 -3.68 -13.57
N ARG A 3 -18.47 -2.97 -13.12
CA ARG A 3 -17.17 -3.00 -13.80
C ARG A 3 -16.47 -4.32 -13.53
N LYS A 4 -15.90 -4.91 -14.57
CA LYS A 4 -15.04 -6.09 -14.45
C LYS A 4 -13.66 -5.66 -13.97
N ILE A 5 -13.20 -6.26 -12.87
CA ILE A 5 -11.89 -5.97 -12.26
C ILE A 5 -10.94 -7.12 -12.58
N GLY A 6 -9.85 -6.81 -13.27
CA GLY A 6 -8.81 -7.76 -13.63
C GLY A 6 -7.55 -7.56 -12.82
N PHE A 7 -6.89 -8.66 -12.43
CA PHE A 7 -5.55 -8.64 -11.87
C PHE A 7 -4.61 -9.45 -12.75
N ILE A 8 -3.53 -8.84 -13.21
CA ILE A 8 -2.42 -9.59 -13.80
C ILE A 8 -1.31 -9.67 -12.78
N GLY A 9 -1.08 -10.90 -12.27
CA GLY A 9 -0.28 -11.15 -11.08
C GLY A 9 -1.07 -10.97 -9.78
N CYS A 10 -0.76 -11.78 -8.77
CA CYS A 10 -1.39 -11.73 -7.46
C CYS A 10 -0.40 -12.18 -6.38
N GLY A 11 0.68 -11.39 -6.19
CA GLY A 11 1.62 -11.54 -5.09
C GLY A 11 1.04 -11.03 -3.76
N ASN A 12 1.87 -10.82 -2.74
CA ASN A 12 1.40 -10.41 -1.40
C ASN A 12 0.52 -9.16 -1.44
N MET A 13 0.94 -8.12 -2.18
CA MET A 13 0.14 -6.89 -2.30
C MET A 13 -1.14 -7.11 -3.11
N GLY A 14 -1.07 -7.81 -4.24
CA GLY A 14 -2.25 -8.16 -5.02
C GLY A 14 -3.28 -8.95 -4.21
N LYS A 15 -2.82 -9.89 -3.37
CA LYS A 15 -3.70 -10.64 -2.44
C LYS A 15 -4.32 -9.76 -1.37
N ALA A 16 -3.58 -8.82 -0.79
CA ALA A 16 -4.12 -7.89 0.19
C ALA A 16 -5.26 -7.05 -0.41
N MET A 17 -5.06 -6.52 -1.61
CA MET A 17 -6.06 -5.75 -2.34
C MET A 17 -7.25 -6.63 -2.76
N LEU A 18 -6.99 -7.80 -3.37
CA LEU A 18 -8.02 -8.75 -3.77
C LEU A 18 -8.90 -9.15 -2.59
N GLY A 19 -8.29 -9.48 -1.45
CA GLY A 19 -9.00 -9.89 -0.24
C GLY A 19 -9.92 -8.81 0.34
N ALA A 20 -9.59 -7.53 0.14
CA ALA A 20 -10.46 -6.42 0.51
C ALA A 20 -11.61 -6.24 -0.49
N LEU A 21 -11.33 -6.36 -1.80
CA LEU A 21 -12.36 -6.26 -2.85
C LEU A 21 -13.42 -7.36 -2.73
N VAL A 22 -12.99 -8.58 -2.46
CA VAL A 22 -13.90 -9.74 -2.29
C VAL A 22 -14.80 -9.61 -1.05
N LYS A 23 -14.35 -8.90 -0.03
CA LYS A 23 -15.15 -8.66 1.20
C LYS A 23 -16.10 -7.47 1.07
N ALA A 24 -15.99 -6.69 0.01
CA ALA A 24 -16.83 -5.52 -0.18
C ALA A 24 -18.22 -5.89 -0.70
N ASP A 25 -19.27 -5.46 -0.01
CA ASP A 25 -20.67 -5.81 -0.34
C ASP A 25 -21.13 -5.33 -1.73
N ASN A 26 -20.45 -4.33 -2.28
CA ASN A 26 -20.80 -3.70 -3.56
C ASN A 26 -20.01 -4.25 -4.77
N ILE A 27 -19.16 -5.25 -4.58
CA ILE A 27 -18.36 -5.90 -5.63
C ILE A 27 -18.70 -7.39 -5.66
N SER A 28 -19.25 -7.87 -6.79
CA SER A 28 -19.48 -9.31 -6.97
C SER A 28 -18.17 -10.01 -7.35
N ASN A 29 -17.91 -11.16 -6.75
CA ASN A 29 -16.77 -12.02 -7.08
C ASN A 29 -16.79 -12.45 -8.55
N ASP A 30 -17.97 -12.60 -9.18
CA ASP A 30 -18.13 -12.89 -10.60
C ASP A 30 -17.61 -11.79 -11.53
N ASN A 31 -17.39 -10.59 -10.98
CA ASN A 31 -16.80 -9.47 -11.70
C ASN A 31 -15.28 -9.36 -11.51
N ILE A 32 -14.65 -10.31 -10.81
CA ILE A 32 -13.21 -10.32 -10.58
C ILE A 32 -12.57 -11.49 -11.32
N ILE A 33 -11.52 -11.20 -12.09
CA ILE A 33 -10.70 -12.21 -12.77
C ILE A 33 -9.24 -11.97 -12.48
N VAL A 34 -8.50 -13.04 -12.17
CA VAL A 34 -7.09 -12.95 -11.77
C VAL A 34 -6.23 -13.86 -12.63
N SER A 35 -5.15 -13.38 -13.21
CA SER A 35 -4.12 -14.25 -13.79
C SER A 35 -2.92 -14.38 -12.86
N THR A 36 -2.34 -15.58 -12.85
CA THR A 36 -1.14 -15.92 -12.09
C THR A 36 -0.18 -16.74 -12.93
N LYS A 37 1.11 -16.76 -12.54
CA LYS A 37 2.17 -17.44 -13.31
C LYS A 37 2.00 -18.95 -13.41
N SER A 38 1.33 -19.62 -12.45
CA SER A 38 1.20 -21.07 -12.41
C SER A 38 -0.22 -21.51 -12.10
N LYS A 39 -0.59 -22.69 -12.60
CA LYS A 39 -1.90 -23.33 -12.36
C LYS A 39 -2.17 -23.52 -10.86
N ALA A 40 -1.17 -23.96 -10.11
CA ALA A 40 -1.31 -24.13 -8.66
C ALA A 40 -1.59 -22.80 -7.92
N SER A 41 -1.02 -21.68 -8.41
CA SER A 41 -1.33 -20.36 -7.86
C SER A 41 -2.73 -19.89 -8.24
N ALA A 42 -3.17 -20.19 -9.46
CA ALA A 42 -4.53 -19.86 -9.90
C ALA A 42 -5.58 -20.65 -9.09
N GLU A 43 -5.41 -21.95 -8.93
CA GLU A 43 -6.26 -22.80 -8.10
C GLU A 43 -6.35 -22.26 -6.66
N LYS A 44 -5.21 -21.89 -6.07
CA LYS A 44 -5.14 -21.31 -4.72
C LYS A 44 -5.94 -19.99 -4.60
N ILE A 45 -5.88 -19.11 -5.62
CA ILE A 45 -6.66 -17.87 -5.65
C ILE A 45 -8.16 -18.17 -5.76
N ASN A 46 -8.56 -19.12 -6.60
CA ASN A 46 -9.95 -19.53 -6.72
C ASN A 46 -10.48 -20.10 -5.39
N ASP A 47 -9.72 -21.01 -4.76
CA ASP A 47 -10.12 -21.68 -3.51
C ASP A 47 -10.23 -20.70 -2.33
N GLU A 48 -9.28 -19.73 -2.25
CA GLU A 48 -9.17 -18.80 -1.13
C GLU A 48 -10.17 -17.62 -1.25
N TYR A 49 -10.42 -17.13 -2.48
CA TYR A 49 -11.18 -15.89 -2.71
C TYR A 49 -12.49 -16.10 -3.48
N GLY A 50 -12.73 -17.28 -4.05
CA GLY A 50 -13.95 -17.57 -4.80
C GLY A 50 -14.09 -16.72 -6.07
N VAL A 51 -12.99 -16.34 -6.72
CA VAL A 51 -12.97 -15.53 -7.94
C VAL A 51 -12.48 -16.35 -9.14
N LYS A 52 -12.85 -15.93 -10.36
CA LYS A 52 -12.33 -16.53 -11.59
C LYS A 52 -10.80 -16.36 -11.64
N SER A 53 -10.08 -17.45 -11.88
CA SER A 53 -8.62 -17.42 -12.00
C SER A 53 -8.12 -18.17 -13.23
N THR A 54 -7.03 -17.71 -13.81
CA THR A 54 -6.42 -18.27 -15.03
C THR A 54 -4.88 -18.14 -14.96
N THR A 55 -4.20 -18.78 -15.91
CA THR A 55 -2.76 -18.52 -16.15
C THR A 55 -2.52 -17.69 -17.42
N VAL A 56 -3.56 -17.16 -18.04
CA VAL A 56 -3.52 -16.48 -19.33
C VAL A 56 -3.84 -15.00 -19.14
N ASN A 57 -2.81 -14.13 -19.24
CA ASN A 57 -2.97 -12.69 -19.05
C ASN A 57 -3.93 -12.06 -20.06
N SER A 58 -3.93 -12.56 -21.29
CA SER A 58 -4.79 -12.05 -22.35
C SER A 58 -6.29 -12.23 -22.10
N GLU A 59 -6.70 -13.25 -21.34
CA GLU A 59 -8.11 -13.40 -20.91
C GLU A 59 -8.50 -12.27 -19.96
N VAL A 60 -7.65 -11.96 -19.00
CA VAL A 60 -7.88 -10.88 -18.02
C VAL A 60 -7.92 -9.53 -18.73
N ALA A 61 -6.95 -9.26 -19.63
CA ALA A 61 -6.87 -8.00 -20.37
C ALA A 61 -8.10 -7.70 -21.21
N LYS A 62 -8.67 -8.71 -21.88
CA LYS A 62 -9.88 -8.58 -22.70
C LYS A 62 -11.14 -8.31 -21.89
N GLU A 63 -11.25 -8.90 -20.71
CA GLU A 63 -12.46 -8.79 -19.88
C GLU A 63 -12.47 -7.54 -19.00
N ALA A 64 -11.32 -7.08 -18.52
CA ALA A 64 -11.23 -6.03 -17.51
C ALA A 64 -11.69 -4.65 -18.00
N ASP A 65 -12.47 -3.95 -17.18
CA ASP A 65 -12.73 -2.51 -17.27
C ASP A 65 -11.80 -1.72 -16.35
N VAL A 66 -11.27 -2.38 -15.30
CA VAL A 66 -10.21 -1.91 -14.44
C VAL A 66 -9.17 -3.01 -14.30
N LEU A 67 -7.95 -2.73 -14.73
CA LEU A 67 -6.88 -3.71 -14.83
C LEU A 67 -5.74 -3.37 -13.87
N PHE A 68 -5.58 -4.15 -12.81
CA PHE A 68 -4.43 -4.07 -11.93
C PHE A 68 -3.23 -4.83 -12.50
N LEU A 69 -2.14 -4.11 -12.77
CA LEU A 69 -0.84 -4.70 -13.07
C LEU A 69 -0.10 -4.94 -11.74
N ALA A 70 -0.18 -6.17 -11.24
CA ALA A 70 0.30 -6.55 -9.91
C ALA A 70 1.45 -7.58 -9.96
N VAL A 71 2.20 -7.57 -11.05
CA VAL A 71 3.43 -8.34 -11.22
C VAL A 71 4.65 -7.60 -10.65
N LYS A 72 5.79 -8.28 -10.55
CA LYS A 72 7.04 -7.62 -10.16
C LYS A 72 7.52 -6.63 -11.24
N PRO A 73 8.17 -5.52 -10.88
CA PRO A 73 8.55 -4.46 -11.83
C PRO A 73 9.29 -4.96 -13.08
N TYR A 74 10.19 -5.92 -12.94
CA TYR A 74 10.96 -6.47 -14.05
C TYR A 74 10.17 -7.30 -15.07
N PHE A 75 8.91 -7.66 -14.75
CA PHE A 75 8.01 -8.31 -15.71
C PHE A 75 7.05 -7.33 -16.40
N PHE A 76 7.03 -6.05 -16.02
CA PHE A 76 6.03 -5.10 -16.53
C PHE A 76 6.07 -4.96 -18.03
N LYS A 77 7.26 -4.75 -18.61
CA LYS A 77 7.42 -4.57 -20.05
C LYS A 77 6.93 -5.80 -20.83
N GLU A 78 7.34 -7.00 -20.41
CA GLU A 78 6.92 -8.26 -21.04
C GLU A 78 5.39 -8.44 -21.00
N VAL A 79 4.80 -8.22 -19.82
CA VAL A 79 3.33 -8.33 -19.63
C VAL A 79 2.60 -7.28 -20.48
N ILE A 80 3.06 -6.05 -20.52
CA ILE A 80 2.43 -5.00 -21.31
C ILE A 80 2.50 -5.32 -22.79
N GLU A 81 3.66 -5.78 -23.30
CA GLU A 81 3.80 -6.22 -24.69
C GLU A 81 2.83 -7.36 -25.06
N GLU A 82 2.54 -8.28 -24.13
CA GLU A 82 1.56 -9.37 -24.33
C GLU A 82 0.13 -8.87 -24.45
N ILE A 83 -0.23 -7.80 -23.69
CA ILE A 83 -1.63 -7.41 -23.51
C ILE A 83 -2.04 -6.10 -24.20
N LYS A 84 -1.10 -5.27 -24.63
CA LYS A 84 -1.34 -3.88 -25.08
C LYS A 84 -2.42 -3.74 -26.16
N ASP A 85 -2.51 -4.71 -27.09
CA ASP A 85 -3.49 -4.71 -28.17
C ASP A 85 -4.84 -5.37 -27.76
N LEU A 86 -4.91 -5.91 -26.55
CA LEU A 86 -6.07 -6.65 -26.05
C LEU A 86 -6.84 -5.90 -24.98
N VAL A 87 -6.19 -4.93 -24.33
CA VAL A 87 -6.83 -4.08 -23.32
C VAL A 87 -7.85 -3.17 -24.00
N LYS A 88 -9.05 -3.07 -23.41
CA LYS A 88 -10.11 -2.19 -23.89
C LYS A 88 -9.65 -0.72 -23.87
N ASP A 89 -10.02 0.06 -24.85
CA ASP A 89 -9.62 1.48 -24.94
C ASP A 89 -10.09 2.30 -23.74
N GLU A 90 -11.25 1.98 -23.17
CA GLU A 90 -11.81 2.66 -22.00
C GLU A 90 -11.38 2.03 -20.65
N ALA A 91 -10.54 1.00 -20.66
CA ALA A 91 -10.10 0.36 -19.42
C ALA A 91 -9.17 1.27 -18.61
N ILE A 92 -9.38 1.33 -17.31
CA ILE A 92 -8.48 1.99 -16.38
C ILE A 92 -7.37 1.01 -16.00
N ILE A 93 -6.14 1.34 -16.34
CA ILE A 93 -4.97 0.55 -15.97
C ILE A 93 -4.44 1.08 -14.65
N ILE A 94 -4.25 0.20 -13.66
CA ILE A 94 -3.71 0.54 -12.35
C ILE A 94 -2.36 -0.19 -12.18
N SER A 95 -1.28 0.56 -12.08
CA SER A 95 0.04 0.03 -11.78
C SER A 95 0.33 0.10 -10.28
N ILE A 96 0.79 -1.01 -9.68
CA ILE A 96 1.27 -1.04 -8.28
C ILE A 96 2.78 -1.26 -8.19
N ALA A 97 3.51 -1.07 -9.28
CA ALA A 97 4.94 -1.34 -9.34
C ALA A 97 5.77 -0.21 -8.73
N ALA A 98 6.66 -0.57 -7.81
CA ALA A 98 7.71 0.35 -7.38
C ALA A 98 8.73 0.55 -8.50
N GLY A 99 9.19 1.80 -8.68
CA GLY A 99 10.27 2.12 -9.63
C GLY A 99 9.87 2.15 -11.11
N VAL A 100 8.59 1.94 -11.46
CA VAL A 100 8.09 2.06 -12.84
C VAL A 100 7.28 3.34 -12.96
N THR A 101 7.66 4.23 -13.87
CA THR A 101 7.02 5.55 -14.05
C THR A 101 5.80 5.49 -14.98
N VAL A 102 4.97 6.53 -14.91
CA VAL A 102 3.84 6.74 -15.84
C VAL A 102 4.35 6.72 -17.28
N ASN A 103 5.37 7.53 -17.59
CA ASN A 103 5.92 7.61 -18.93
C ASN A 103 6.42 6.26 -19.45
N GLN A 104 7.13 5.47 -18.64
CA GLN A 104 7.60 4.13 -19.05
C GLN A 104 6.43 3.21 -19.41
N ILE A 105 5.35 3.24 -18.64
CA ILE A 105 4.18 2.40 -18.92
C ILE A 105 3.51 2.85 -20.21
N GLU A 106 3.31 4.15 -20.40
CA GLU A 106 2.73 4.73 -21.63
C GLU A 106 3.58 4.38 -22.87
N GLU A 107 4.90 4.50 -22.78
CA GLU A 107 5.83 4.11 -23.85
C GLU A 107 5.71 2.63 -24.21
N TRP A 108 5.59 1.74 -23.22
CA TRP A 108 5.45 0.29 -23.47
C TRP A 108 4.10 -0.07 -24.09
N PHE A 109 3.02 0.64 -23.71
CA PHE A 109 1.72 0.48 -24.38
C PHE A 109 1.74 1.01 -25.82
N GLY A 110 2.49 2.08 -26.10
CA GLY A 110 2.62 2.69 -27.42
C GLY A 110 1.32 3.28 -27.96
N LYS A 111 0.34 3.50 -27.10
CA LYS A 111 -0.96 4.15 -27.40
C LYS A 111 -1.46 4.93 -26.20
N GLU A 112 -2.42 5.83 -26.43
CA GLU A 112 -3.10 6.50 -25.32
C GLU A 112 -3.84 5.50 -24.43
N ILE A 113 -3.62 5.59 -23.12
CA ILE A 113 -4.24 4.74 -22.11
C ILE A 113 -4.72 5.59 -20.93
N LYS A 114 -5.72 5.09 -20.22
CA LYS A 114 -6.14 5.61 -18.92
C LYS A 114 -5.31 4.92 -17.84
N LEU A 115 -4.35 5.63 -17.25
CA LEU A 115 -3.38 5.05 -16.33
C LEU A 115 -3.41 5.73 -14.97
N VAL A 116 -3.44 4.93 -13.92
CA VAL A 116 -3.23 5.37 -12.55
C VAL A 116 -2.03 4.61 -11.97
N ARG A 117 -0.93 5.33 -11.76
CA ARG A 117 0.19 4.80 -11.00
C ARG A 117 -0.13 4.85 -9.52
N THR A 118 0.09 3.76 -8.80
CA THR A 118 -0.21 3.70 -7.38
C THR A 118 0.92 3.05 -6.58
N MET A 119 0.96 3.34 -5.30
CA MET A 119 1.90 2.74 -4.37
C MET A 119 1.19 2.43 -3.05
N PRO A 120 0.59 1.25 -2.90
CA PRO A 120 0.04 0.78 -1.63
C PRO A 120 1.15 0.29 -0.68
N ASN A 121 0.82 0.17 0.62
CA ASN A 121 1.71 -0.41 1.61
C ASN A 121 1.11 -1.67 2.28
N THR A 122 1.93 -2.41 3.04
CA THR A 122 1.57 -3.71 3.60
C THR A 122 0.38 -3.72 4.59
N PRO A 123 0.11 -2.66 5.39
CA PRO A 123 -1.08 -2.62 6.25
C PRO A 123 -2.42 -2.68 5.49
N ALA A 124 -2.42 -2.55 4.17
CA ALA A 124 -3.58 -2.83 3.33
C ALA A 124 -4.20 -4.21 3.57
N SER A 125 -3.38 -5.20 3.98
CA SER A 125 -3.85 -6.56 4.31
C SER A 125 -4.82 -6.63 5.50
N VAL A 126 -4.83 -5.61 6.33
CA VAL A 126 -5.71 -5.48 7.51
C VAL A 126 -6.66 -4.28 7.39
N GLY A 127 -6.78 -3.68 6.21
CA GLY A 127 -7.67 -2.54 5.96
C GLY A 127 -7.13 -1.18 6.40
N GLU A 128 -5.87 -1.11 6.83
CA GLU A 128 -5.22 0.10 7.36
C GLU A 128 -4.05 0.56 6.46
N GLY A 129 -4.18 0.32 5.15
CA GLY A 129 -3.20 0.75 4.18
C GLY A 129 -3.20 2.26 3.96
N MET A 130 -2.05 2.77 3.52
CA MET A 130 -1.94 4.10 2.91
C MET A 130 -1.40 3.96 1.51
N SER A 131 -2.05 4.60 0.55
CA SER A 131 -1.69 4.49 -0.87
C SER A 131 -1.46 5.85 -1.50
N ALA A 132 -0.37 6.00 -2.25
CA ALA A 132 -0.24 7.12 -3.18
C ALA A 132 -0.95 6.76 -4.50
N ILE A 133 -1.61 7.73 -5.10
CA ILE A 133 -2.29 7.62 -6.39
C ILE A 133 -1.84 8.78 -7.29
N CYS A 134 -1.37 8.46 -8.49
CA CYS A 134 -0.99 9.44 -9.51
C CYS A 134 -1.68 9.09 -10.83
N PRO A 135 -2.75 9.79 -11.22
CA PRO A 135 -3.39 9.61 -12.52
C PRO A 135 -2.55 10.26 -13.63
N ASN A 136 -2.60 9.71 -14.84
CA ASN A 136 -2.16 10.42 -16.03
C ASN A 136 -3.24 11.40 -16.55
N GLY A 137 -2.91 12.16 -17.61
CA GLY A 137 -3.80 13.19 -18.17
C GLY A 137 -5.10 12.66 -18.79
N ASN A 138 -5.22 11.35 -19.02
CA ASN A 138 -6.39 10.71 -19.64
C ASN A 138 -7.44 10.22 -18.64
N ILE A 139 -7.14 10.31 -17.33
CA ILE A 139 -8.07 9.94 -16.25
C ILE A 139 -8.99 11.11 -15.93
N THR A 140 -10.28 10.88 -16.03
CA THR A 140 -11.31 11.85 -15.61
C THR A 140 -11.47 11.87 -14.09
N GLU A 141 -12.03 12.95 -13.54
CA GLU A 141 -12.32 13.05 -12.10
C GLU A 141 -13.22 11.92 -11.59
N ASN A 142 -14.23 11.52 -12.36
CA ASN A 142 -15.12 10.42 -12.01
C ASN A 142 -14.39 9.08 -11.96
N GLU A 143 -13.44 8.86 -12.85
CA GLU A 143 -12.61 7.64 -12.86
C GLU A 143 -11.64 7.64 -11.69
N LEU A 144 -11.02 8.77 -11.39
CA LEU A 144 -10.15 8.92 -10.22
C LEU A 144 -10.92 8.67 -8.92
N ASN A 145 -12.13 9.23 -8.78
CA ASN A 145 -13.00 8.99 -7.63
C ASN A 145 -13.40 7.51 -7.53
N TYR A 146 -13.65 6.84 -8.65
CA TYR A 146 -13.92 5.40 -8.66
C TYR A 146 -12.69 4.60 -8.21
N VAL A 147 -11.49 4.90 -8.72
CA VAL A 147 -10.25 4.26 -8.26
C VAL A 147 -10.05 4.51 -6.78
N GLY A 148 -10.22 5.74 -6.31
CA GLY A 148 -10.16 6.08 -4.89
C GLY A 148 -11.13 5.26 -4.03
N SER A 149 -12.34 5.01 -4.53
CA SER A 149 -13.31 4.17 -3.82
C SER A 149 -12.84 2.71 -3.65
N LEU A 150 -12.10 2.17 -4.63
CA LEU A 150 -11.48 0.84 -4.51
C LEU A 150 -10.37 0.84 -3.44
N TYR A 151 -9.54 1.90 -3.42
CA TYR A 151 -8.46 2.04 -2.44
C TYR A 151 -8.97 2.22 -1.00
N ASN A 152 -10.12 2.87 -0.81
CA ASN A 152 -10.77 3.01 0.49
C ASN A 152 -11.24 1.67 1.10
N LEU A 153 -11.31 0.59 0.32
CA LEU A 153 -11.65 -0.74 0.83
C LEU A 153 -10.52 -1.39 1.64
N PHE A 154 -9.28 -0.96 1.45
CA PHE A 154 -8.12 -1.51 2.14
C PHE A 154 -7.25 -0.45 2.84
N GLY A 155 -7.78 0.77 3.03
CA GLY A 155 -7.10 1.82 3.75
C GLY A 155 -7.55 3.21 3.35
N LYS A 156 -6.58 4.11 3.22
CA LYS A 156 -6.74 5.48 2.75
C LYS A 156 -5.82 5.73 1.57
N TYR A 157 -6.08 6.81 0.83
CA TYR A 157 -5.20 7.22 -0.27
C TYR A 157 -5.01 8.74 -0.28
N GLU A 158 -3.92 9.17 -0.90
CA GLU A 158 -3.66 10.56 -1.28
C GLU A 158 -3.29 10.62 -2.76
N VAL A 159 -3.80 11.65 -3.43
CA VAL A 159 -3.41 11.95 -4.80
C VAL A 159 -2.13 12.78 -4.75
N LEU A 160 -1.05 12.24 -5.31
CA LEU A 160 0.28 12.85 -5.29
C LEU A 160 0.81 13.03 -6.71
N GLU A 161 1.66 14.03 -6.90
CA GLU A 161 2.46 14.10 -8.11
C GLU A 161 3.51 12.98 -8.13
N GLU A 162 3.86 12.50 -9.31
CA GLU A 162 4.80 11.39 -9.45
C GLU A 162 6.16 11.64 -8.79
N LYS A 163 6.63 12.90 -8.80
CA LYS A 163 7.88 13.31 -8.14
C LYS A 163 7.91 13.02 -6.63
N ASP A 164 6.74 12.99 -5.98
CA ASP A 164 6.60 12.82 -4.53
C ASP A 164 6.57 11.34 -4.10
N PHE A 165 6.54 10.41 -5.07
CA PHE A 165 6.48 8.97 -4.77
C PHE A 165 7.70 8.48 -3.99
N HIS A 166 8.88 9.06 -4.19
CA HIS A 166 10.07 8.65 -3.41
C HIS A 166 9.94 9.03 -1.93
N ALA A 167 9.39 10.20 -1.64
CA ALA A 167 9.08 10.61 -0.28
C ALA A 167 7.98 9.73 0.32
N PHE A 168 6.92 9.44 -0.45
CA PHE A 168 5.84 8.54 -0.03
C PHE A 168 6.37 7.12 0.28
N ILE A 169 7.22 6.56 -0.59
CA ILE A 169 7.83 5.24 -0.36
C ILE A 169 8.58 5.21 0.97
N ALA A 170 9.37 6.24 1.27
CA ALA A 170 10.13 6.31 2.50
C ALA A 170 9.22 6.49 3.73
N LEU A 171 8.17 7.32 3.61
CA LEU A 171 7.28 7.68 4.72
C LEU A 171 6.19 6.64 4.98
N CYS A 172 5.66 5.99 3.94
CA CYS A 172 4.50 5.08 4.04
C CYS A 172 4.79 3.67 3.53
N GLY A 173 5.54 3.53 2.44
CA GLY A 173 5.83 2.22 1.84
C GLY A 173 6.77 1.38 2.69
N SER A 174 7.82 1.98 3.21
CA SER A 174 8.89 1.31 3.97
C SER A 174 8.73 1.46 5.49
N SER A 175 8.05 2.48 5.96
CA SER A 175 7.91 2.76 7.40
C SER A 175 7.24 1.67 8.24
N PRO A 176 6.41 0.75 7.71
CA PRO A 176 5.97 -0.38 8.51
C PRO A 176 7.12 -1.15 9.14
N ALA A 177 8.27 -1.30 8.44
CA ALA A 177 9.46 -1.93 9.01
C ALA A 177 10.04 -1.14 10.19
N TYR A 178 10.03 0.20 10.13
CA TYR A 178 10.52 1.06 11.23
C TYR A 178 9.61 0.95 12.46
N VAL A 179 8.29 0.89 12.22
CA VAL A 179 7.29 0.70 13.27
C VAL A 179 7.46 -0.66 13.93
N PHE A 180 7.71 -1.73 13.18
CA PHE A 180 7.96 -3.06 13.76
C PHE A 180 9.24 -3.09 14.60
N MET A 181 10.32 -2.44 14.18
CA MET A 181 11.51 -2.26 15.01
C MET A 181 11.23 -1.49 16.30
N PHE A 182 10.38 -0.47 16.24
CA PHE A 182 9.98 0.29 17.42
C PHE A 182 9.14 -0.56 18.38
N ILE A 183 8.22 -1.39 17.86
CA ILE A 183 7.45 -2.37 18.65
C ILE A 183 8.39 -3.35 19.35
N GLU A 184 9.36 -3.92 18.64
CA GLU A 184 10.36 -4.83 19.21
C GLU A 184 11.13 -4.18 20.34
N ALA A 185 11.66 -2.96 20.13
CA ALA A 185 12.40 -2.25 21.16
C ALA A 185 11.57 -1.96 22.43
N MET A 186 10.29 -1.58 22.25
CA MET A 186 9.36 -1.41 23.37
C MET A 186 9.09 -2.73 24.10
N ALA A 187 8.91 -3.83 23.35
CA ALA A 187 8.67 -5.14 23.94
C ALA A 187 9.88 -5.65 24.73
N ASP A 188 11.10 -5.49 24.19
CA ASP A 188 12.34 -5.84 24.88
C ASP A 188 12.55 -5.05 26.18
N ALA A 189 12.23 -3.76 26.17
CA ALA A 189 12.21 -2.94 27.38
C ALA A 189 11.17 -3.47 28.39
N GLY A 190 9.97 -3.87 27.92
CA GLY A 190 8.97 -4.51 28.75
C GLY A 190 9.47 -5.80 29.43
N VAL A 191 10.20 -6.64 28.66
CA VAL A 191 10.81 -7.87 29.19
C VAL A 191 11.88 -7.53 30.27
N LYS A 192 12.73 -6.54 30.01
CA LYS A 192 13.71 -6.05 30.99
C LYS A 192 13.04 -5.59 32.30
N LEU A 193 11.81 -5.09 32.21
CA LEU A 193 10.99 -4.67 33.35
C LEU A 193 10.16 -5.81 33.97
N GLY A 194 10.31 -7.07 33.50
CA GLY A 194 9.69 -8.27 34.08
C GLY A 194 8.41 -8.72 33.41
N LEU A 195 8.00 -8.14 32.28
CA LEU A 195 6.84 -8.61 31.54
C LEU A 195 7.17 -9.85 30.69
N PRO A 196 6.27 -10.84 30.58
CA PRO A 196 6.39 -11.87 29.56
C PRO A 196 6.35 -11.27 28.15
N ILE A 197 7.23 -11.72 27.26
CA ILE A 197 7.42 -11.17 25.92
C ILE A 197 6.12 -11.04 25.11
N ALA A 198 5.25 -12.07 25.14
CA ALA A 198 3.98 -12.05 24.42
C ALA A 198 3.01 -10.95 24.93
N LYS A 199 3.07 -10.62 26.23
CA LYS A 199 2.31 -9.51 26.79
C LYS A 199 2.94 -8.17 26.40
N ALA A 200 4.27 -8.08 26.41
CA ALA A 200 5.00 -6.86 26.04
C ALA A 200 4.70 -6.46 24.58
N TYR A 201 4.73 -7.39 23.64
CA TYR A 201 4.34 -7.14 22.23
C TYR A 201 2.90 -6.61 22.14
N LYS A 202 1.93 -7.30 22.70
CA LYS A 202 0.52 -6.89 22.65
C LYS A 202 0.29 -5.49 23.21
N LEU A 203 0.98 -5.13 24.29
CA LEU A 203 0.88 -3.80 24.90
C LEU A 203 1.50 -2.72 24.01
N ALA A 204 2.69 -2.98 23.45
CA ALA A 204 3.38 -2.05 22.56
C ALA A 204 2.61 -1.81 21.26
N GLU A 205 2.12 -2.88 20.63
CA GLU A 205 1.29 -2.82 19.42
C GLU A 205 0.05 -1.95 19.63
N GLN A 206 -0.69 -2.19 20.73
CA GLN A 206 -1.91 -1.43 21.03
C GLN A 206 -1.61 0.04 21.36
N ALA A 207 -0.51 0.32 22.05
CA ALA A 207 -0.11 1.68 22.38
C ALA A 207 0.22 2.50 21.12
N ILE A 208 0.93 1.90 20.15
CA ILE A 208 1.28 2.54 18.88
C ILE A 208 0.03 2.75 18.04
N LEU A 209 -0.81 1.73 17.89
CA LEU A 209 -2.07 1.82 17.15
C LEU A 209 -2.95 2.95 17.71
N GLY A 210 -3.15 2.98 19.03
CA GLY A 210 -3.98 3.97 19.70
C GLY A 210 -3.43 5.40 19.52
N SER A 211 -2.12 5.59 19.63
CA SER A 211 -1.48 6.89 19.48
C SER A 211 -1.60 7.41 18.04
N ALA A 212 -1.36 6.57 17.03
CA ALA A 212 -1.53 6.92 15.64
C ALA A 212 -3.00 7.27 15.31
N LYS A 213 -3.94 6.45 15.78
CA LYS A 213 -5.37 6.67 15.60
C LYS A 213 -5.83 7.98 16.24
N LEU A 214 -5.39 8.26 17.46
CA LEU A 214 -5.71 9.51 18.15
C LEU A 214 -5.23 10.74 17.36
N ALA A 215 -4.02 10.69 16.81
CA ALA A 215 -3.49 11.78 15.99
C ALA A 215 -4.32 11.99 14.70
N LEU A 216 -4.68 10.89 14.01
CA LEU A 216 -5.48 10.94 12.78
C LEU A 216 -6.89 11.47 13.04
N GLU A 217 -7.57 11.00 14.08
CA GLU A 217 -8.98 11.37 14.37
C GLU A 217 -9.10 12.79 14.91
N THR A 218 -8.13 13.26 15.71
CA THR A 218 -8.19 14.61 16.30
C THR A 218 -7.64 15.69 15.40
N GLY A 219 -6.75 15.34 14.46
CA GLY A 219 -6.01 16.30 13.65
C GLY A 219 -5.08 17.22 14.46
N LYS A 220 -4.88 16.95 15.76
CA LYS A 220 -3.98 17.73 16.61
C LYS A 220 -2.54 17.53 16.19
N HIS A 221 -1.74 18.60 16.29
CA HIS A 221 -0.31 18.49 16.07
C HIS A 221 0.33 17.46 17.03
N PRO A 222 1.20 16.54 16.57
CA PRO A 222 1.78 15.49 17.41
C PRO A 222 2.53 16.04 18.64
N GLY A 223 3.14 17.22 18.56
CA GLY A 223 3.77 17.89 19.70
C GLY A 223 2.77 18.21 20.81
N VAL A 224 1.55 18.66 20.46
CA VAL A 224 0.49 18.94 21.43
C VAL A 224 0.05 17.64 22.11
N LEU A 225 -0.17 16.57 21.33
CA LEU A 225 -0.55 15.26 21.89
C LEU A 225 0.53 14.71 22.83
N LYS A 226 1.82 14.88 22.47
CA LYS A 226 2.94 14.52 23.34
C LYS A 226 2.91 15.31 24.65
N ASP A 227 2.67 16.62 24.59
CA ASP A 227 2.63 17.47 25.80
C ASP A 227 1.44 17.11 26.71
N GLU A 228 0.28 16.75 26.14
CA GLU A 228 -0.91 16.29 26.91
C GLU A 228 -0.61 15.01 27.72
N VAL A 229 0.35 14.18 27.31
CA VAL A 229 0.77 12.96 28.04
C VAL A 229 1.89 13.26 29.04
N CYS A 230 2.64 14.35 28.87
CA CYS A 230 3.79 14.71 29.68
C CYS A 230 3.39 15.58 30.89
N SER A 231 3.02 14.97 32.00
CA SER A 231 2.78 15.72 33.24
C SER A 231 4.09 16.28 33.83
N PRO A 232 4.06 17.46 34.50
CA PRO A 232 5.24 18.03 35.16
C PRO A 232 5.86 17.06 36.17
N GLY A 233 7.16 16.75 36.04
CA GLY A 233 7.89 15.82 36.88
C GLY A 233 7.45 14.36 36.76
N GLY A 234 6.65 14.02 35.73
CA GLY A 234 6.14 12.67 35.53
C GLY A 234 7.12 11.73 34.84
N THR A 235 6.78 10.45 34.78
CA THR A 235 7.60 9.40 34.16
C THR A 235 7.75 9.59 32.65
N THR A 236 6.73 10.14 32.00
CA THR A 236 6.70 10.32 30.54
C THR A 236 7.73 11.36 30.10
N ILE A 237 7.82 12.50 30.80
CA ILE A 237 8.78 13.54 30.41
C ILE A 237 10.23 13.07 30.59
N GLU A 238 10.55 12.27 31.59
CA GLU A 238 11.87 11.68 31.78
C GLU A 238 12.25 10.77 30.59
N ALA A 239 11.31 9.93 30.15
CA ALA A 239 11.51 9.06 28.98
C ALA A 239 11.68 9.87 27.69
N VAL A 240 10.89 10.93 27.49
CA VAL A 240 11.01 11.82 26.32
C VAL A 240 12.39 12.51 26.29
N ILE A 241 12.87 13.02 27.42
CA ILE A 241 14.20 13.64 27.54
C ILE A 241 15.30 12.62 27.20
N ASP A 242 15.17 11.39 27.63
CA ASP A 242 16.15 10.35 27.30
C ASP A 242 16.16 10.00 25.81
N LEU A 243 15.00 9.89 25.18
CA LEU A 243 14.89 9.72 23.71
C LEU A 243 15.55 10.88 22.94
N GLU A 244 15.35 12.13 23.39
CA GLU A 244 15.97 13.30 22.77
C GLU A 244 17.51 13.26 22.93
N LYS A 245 18.01 12.94 24.11
CA LYS A 245 19.47 12.81 24.38
C LYS A 245 20.12 11.76 23.48
N ASN A 246 19.39 10.66 23.19
CA ASN A 246 19.89 9.59 22.33
C ASN A 246 19.62 9.82 20.83
N GLY A 247 19.13 11.01 20.44
CA GLY A 247 19.01 11.42 19.05
C GLY A 247 17.87 10.74 18.29
N PHE A 248 16.80 10.35 18.96
CA PHE A 248 15.65 9.64 18.36
C PHE A 248 15.14 10.31 17.08
N ARG A 249 14.90 11.63 17.12
CA ARG A 249 14.40 12.37 15.95
C ARG A 249 15.37 12.31 14.78
N ASN A 250 16.65 12.54 15.04
CA ASN A 250 17.68 12.50 13.99
C ASN A 250 17.80 11.11 13.36
N THR A 251 17.70 10.07 14.17
CA THR A 251 17.76 8.68 13.69
C THR A 251 16.58 8.37 12.74
N VAL A 252 15.37 8.79 13.11
CA VAL A 252 14.18 8.59 12.27
C VAL A 252 14.28 9.38 10.96
N ILE A 253 14.65 10.67 11.04
CA ILE A 253 14.82 11.55 9.86
C ILE A 253 15.85 10.94 8.91
N SER A 254 17.02 10.58 9.40
CA SER A 254 18.09 9.99 8.58
C SER A 254 17.67 8.68 7.92
N ALA A 255 16.91 7.83 8.61
CA ALA A 255 16.39 6.57 8.03
C ALA A 255 15.45 6.85 6.87
N VAL A 256 14.51 7.79 7.01
CA VAL A 256 13.56 8.19 5.96
C VAL A 256 14.30 8.79 4.76
N GLU A 257 15.28 9.68 4.99
CA GLU A 257 16.10 10.27 3.92
C GLU A 257 16.88 9.20 3.14
N LYS A 258 17.54 8.27 3.83
CA LYS A 258 18.26 7.15 3.19
C LYS A 258 17.35 6.25 2.35
N CYS A 259 16.14 6.02 2.81
CA CYS A 259 15.16 5.25 2.05
C CYS A 259 14.71 5.99 0.77
N ALA A 260 14.41 7.29 0.89
CA ALA A 260 14.04 8.12 -0.27
C ALA A 260 15.17 8.20 -1.30
N ASP A 261 16.41 8.40 -0.86
CA ASP A 261 17.58 8.43 -1.74
C ASP A 261 17.80 7.09 -2.46
N LYS A 262 17.64 5.97 -1.75
CA LYS A 262 17.71 4.65 -2.38
C LYS A 262 16.61 4.46 -3.42
N SER A 263 15.39 4.92 -3.11
CA SER A 263 14.26 4.84 -4.04
C SER A 263 14.47 5.64 -5.33
N LYS A 264 15.16 6.79 -5.27
CA LYS A 264 15.50 7.60 -6.46
C LYS A 264 16.51 6.91 -7.38
N ASN A 265 17.32 6.02 -6.82
CA ASN A 265 18.42 5.35 -7.53
C ASN A 265 18.08 3.89 -7.89
N MET A 266 16.82 3.52 -7.84
CA MET A 266 16.30 2.22 -8.32
C MET A 266 15.83 2.32 -9.74
#